data_844ebb1479f1d7a20b20f3ba2ed816a0
#
_entry.id   844ebb1479f1d7a20b20f3ba2ed816a0
#
_cell.length_a   1.000
_cell.length_b   1.000
_cell.length_c   1.000
_cell.angle_alpha   90.00
_cell.angle_beta   90.00
_cell.angle_gamma   90.00
#
_symmetry.space_group_name_H-M   'P 1'
#
loop_
_entity.id
_entity.type
_entity.pdbx_description
1 polymer ?
#
loop_
_entity_poly.entity_id
_entity_poly.type
_entity_poly.pdbx_seq_one_letter_code
_entity_poly.pdbx_strand_id
1 'polypeptide(L)'
;MKRNLLLTIAACAFFIPSVVFAKAPEYVAAEKSLYANGTPITIEERTDGTAGALIKWEGGEALVAENTTVFGGSHNSDETIESTSITMNGGTVKNVIGGGLHKSIVKKATIIMNNGTITGSLMGGGAHHLKRNTDGDFIDSSVENAKDRTKAITIVDETEITINGGTVKYAVWGGGESYSYTGKSTVTINNVKTNYAIAGGSNGYTGDVNFTINGGEISTVQGVNRGEMNTITTTINGGKINAVYAAGDSSDAGVDGIVNEKVSLKVFDGEITTISAGTSGGPNSLATDLVEAEINAKFEEKIGQDFNADTTEVTVNLMLIAGNERETIQIPKGTTFTKEELQALIDEINNELAADKLKLAGFYLDEELTQEFDFANPIDSDTELYMKLVELKDEEKGEKNPETSDINLFLIISLAALGTLGTAVVLKNRLS
;
A
#
# COMPACT_ATOMS: atom_id res chain seq x y z
N MET A 1 -35.95 35.58 -64.62
CA MET A 1 -34.76 35.08 -63.90
C MET A 1 -35.17 34.51 -62.54
N LYS A 2 -35.28 33.22 -62.43
CA LYS A 2 -35.58 32.50 -61.16
C LYS A 2 -34.27 31.95 -60.63
N ARG A 3 -33.79 32.44 -59.51
CA ARG A 3 -32.61 31.94 -58.78
C ARG A 3 -33.06 30.74 -57.91
N ASN A 4 -32.61 29.55 -58.28
CA ASN A 4 -32.70 28.38 -57.42
C ASN A 4 -31.67 28.49 -56.31
N LEU A 5 -32.15 28.54 -55.08
CA LEU A 5 -31.32 28.45 -53.87
C LEU A 5 -31.20 26.93 -53.51
N LEU A 6 -30.02 26.33 -53.81
CA LEU A 6 -29.69 25.00 -53.29
C LEU A 6 -29.36 25.11 -51.81
N LEU A 7 -30.22 24.54 -50.97
CA LEU A 7 -29.95 24.36 -49.54
C LEU A 7 -29.15 23.07 -49.36
N THR A 8 -27.84 23.20 -49.12
CA THR A 8 -26.99 22.06 -48.77
C THR A 8 -27.16 21.80 -47.26
N ILE A 9 -27.89 20.76 -46.91
CA ILE A 9 -27.99 20.26 -45.53
C ILE A 9 -26.72 19.44 -45.28
N ALA A 10 -25.75 20.02 -44.54
CA ALA A 10 -24.65 19.28 -43.98
C ALA A 10 -25.16 18.41 -42.83
N ALA A 11 -25.25 17.09 -43.11
CA ALA A 11 -25.52 16.12 -42.06
C ALA A 11 -24.29 16.03 -41.14
N CYS A 12 -24.32 16.72 -40.02
CA CYS A 12 -23.43 16.45 -38.90
C CYS A 12 -23.78 15.09 -38.34
N ALA A 13 -23.03 14.08 -38.72
CA ALA A 13 -23.05 12.80 -38.03
C ALA A 13 -22.54 13.06 -36.60
N PHE A 14 -23.44 13.17 -35.66
CA PHE A 14 -23.09 13.05 -34.24
C PHE A 14 -22.61 11.61 -34.04
N PHE A 15 -21.29 11.45 -33.91
CA PHE A 15 -20.73 10.26 -33.31
C PHE A 15 -21.16 10.30 -31.83
N ILE A 16 -22.28 9.66 -31.53
CA ILE A 16 -22.59 9.26 -30.16
C ILE A 16 -21.59 8.12 -29.89
N PRO A 17 -20.61 8.30 -28.95
CA PRO A 17 -19.81 7.17 -28.56
C PRO A 17 -20.78 6.10 -28.09
N SER A 18 -20.76 4.93 -28.72
CA SER A 18 -21.50 3.77 -28.26
C SER A 18 -21.05 3.48 -26.84
N VAL A 19 -21.87 3.83 -25.86
CA VAL A 19 -21.69 3.38 -24.49
C VAL A 19 -21.87 1.87 -24.56
N VAL A 20 -20.75 1.15 -24.54
CA VAL A 20 -20.77 -0.30 -24.40
C VAL A 20 -21.25 -0.55 -22.98
N PHE A 21 -22.54 -0.89 -22.85
CA PHE A 21 -23.06 -1.34 -21.56
C PHE A 21 -22.29 -2.58 -21.13
N ALA A 22 -21.78 -2.58 -19.91
CA ALA A 22 -21.14 -3.76 -19.34
C ALA A 22 -22.12 -4.95 -19.47
N LYS A 23 -21.63 -6.07 -19.94
CA LYS A 23 -22.43 -7.30 -20.04
C LYS A 23 -22.73 -7.81 -18.63
N ALA A 24 -23.92 -8.31 -18.37
CA ALA A 24 -24.26 -8.86 -17.05
C ALA A 24 -23.25 -9.92 -16.61
N PRO A 25 -22.96 -10.00 -15.30
CA PRO A 25 -22.10 -11.05 -14.74
C PRO A 25 -22.62 -12.45 -15.11
N GLU A 26 -21.68 -13.36 -15.39
CA GLU A 26 -21.96 -14.74 -15.81
C GLU A 26 -21.30 -15.72 -14.83
N TYR A 27 -22.07 -16.63 -14.27
CA TYR A 27 -21.54 -17.74 -13.45
C TYR A 27 -21.50 -19.01 -14.26
N VAL A 28 -20.28 -19.52 -14.50
CA VAL A 28 -20.02 -20.77 -15.23
C VAL A 28 -19.79 -21.87 -14.19
N ALA A 29 -20.84 -22.62 -13.87
CA ALA A 29 -20.82 -23.61 -12.80
C ALA A 29 -19.79 -24.74 -13.03
N ALA A 30 -19.58 -25.18 -14.27
CA ALA A 30 -18.59 -26.19 -14.61
C ALA A 30 -17.15 -25.76 -14.31
N GLU A 31 -16.85 -24.48 -14.42
CA GLU A 31 -15.55 -23.87 -14.14
C GLU A 31 -15.44 -23.37 -12.69
N LYS A 32 -16.54 -23.32 -11.98
CA LYS A 32 -16.64 -22.63 -10.67
C LYS A 32 -16.11 -21.21 -10.76
N SER A 33 -16.51 -20.48 -11.81
CA SER A 33 -16.01 -19.14 -12.09
C SER A 33 -17.16 -18.18 -12.33
N LEU A 34 -17.02 -16.96 -11.81
CA LEU A 34 -17.90 -15.85 -12.09
C LEU A 34 -17.12 -14.77 -12.85
N TYR A 35 -17.64 -14.38 -14.00
CA TYR A 35 -17.09 -13.32 -14.85
C TYR A 35 -17.97 -12.08 -14.76
N ALA A 36 -17.44 -11.00 -14.20
CA ALA A 36 -18.19 -9.75 -14.04
C ALA A 36 -18.37 -8.98 -15.35
N ASN A 37 -17.57 -9.29 -16.39
CA ASN A 37 -17.65 -8.69 -17.72
C ASN A 37 -17.62 -7.15 -17.71
N GLY A 38 -16.88 -6.54 -16.77
CA GLY A 38 -16.80 -5.09 -16.58
C GLY A 38 -17.90 -4.50 -15.72
N THR A 39 -18.91 -5.26 -15.34
CA THR A 39 -19.92 -4.82 -14.37
C THR A 39 -19.28 -4.72 -12.98
N PRO A 40 -19.41 -3.59 -12.26
CA PRO A 40 -18.97 -3.49 -10.88
C PRO A 40 -19.70 -4.50 -9.98
N ILE A 41 -18.94 -5.21 -9.15
CA ILE A 41 -19.47 -6.24 -8.25
C ILE A 41 -19.01 -6.01 -6.83
N THR A 42 -19.84 -6.45 -5.86
CA THR A 42 -19.52 -6.51 -4.45
C THR A 42 -19.60 -7.95 -3.95
N ILE A 43 -18.58 -8.41 -3.25
CA ILE A 43 -18.51 -9.72 -2.61
C ILE A 43 -18.79 -9.54 -1.12
N GLU A 44 -19.79 -10.22 -0.60
CA GLU A 44 -20.27 -10.11 0.79
C GLU A 44 -20.34 -11.47 1.47
N GLU A 45 -20.48 -11.46 2.79
CA GLU A 45 -20.74 -12.64 3.58
C GLU A 45 -22.11 -13.24 3.21
N ARG A 46 -22.19 -14.56 3.17
CA ARG A 46 -23.46 -15.28 3.03
C ARG A 46 -24.23 -15.26 4.34
N THR A 47 -25.52 -15.03 4.26
CA THR A 47 -26.41 -15.01 5.43
C THR A 47 -27.14 -16.33 5.67
N ASP A 48 -27.00 -17.31 4.76
CA ASP A 48 -27.67 -18.62 4.82
C ASP A 48 -26.89 -19.67 5.61
N GLY A 49 -25.75 -19.30 6.21
CA GLY A 49 -24.91 -20.18 7.02
C GLY A 49 -24.08 -21.19 6.24
N THR A 50 -24.07 -21.12 4.91
CA THR A 50 -23.21 -21.98 4.07
C THR A 50 -21.92 -21.27 3.69
N ALA A 51 -20.82 -22.03 3.49
CA ALA A 51 -19.54 -21.50 3.07
C ALA A 51 -19.62 -20.91 1.65
N GLY A 52 -18.93 -19.80 1.43
CA GLY A 52 -18.89 -19.10 0.15
C GLY A 52 -19.14 -17.61 0.28
N ALA A 53 -19.70 -17.01 -0.76
CA ALA A 53 -19.98 -15.58 -0.80
C ALA A 53 -21.30 -15.28 -1.49
N LEU A 54 -21.85 -14.10 -1.19
CA LEU A 54 -22.92 -13.47 -1.94
C LEU A 54 -22.30 -12.39 -2.82
N ILE A 55 -22.44 -12.52 -4.14
CA ILE A 55 -21.93 -11.54 -5.09
C ILE A 55 -23.11 -10.71 -5.60
N LYS A 56 -23.03 -9.39 -5.46
CA LYS A 56 -24.04 -8.43 -5.86
C LYS A 56 -23.55 -7.51 -6.97
N TRP A 57 -24.46 -7.11 -7.84
CA TRP A 57 -24.26 -6.10 -8.86
C TRP A 57 -25.56 -5.34 -9.13
N GLU A 58 -25.49 -4.27 -9.88
CA GLU A 58 -26.70 -3.56 -10.29
C GLU A 58 -27.61 -4.47 -11.12
N GLY A 59 -28.81 -4.74 -10.60
CA GLY A 59 -29.81 -5.59 -11.25
C GLY A 59 -29.73 -7.09 -10.95
N GLY A 60 -28.83 -7.55 -10.02
CA GLY A 60 -28.80 -8.96 -9.66
C GLY A 60 -27.84 -9.34 -8.56
N GLU A 61 -27.90 -10.63 -8.20
CA GLU A 61 -27.00 -11.24 -7.23
C GLU A 61 -26.80 -12.72 -7.52
N ALA A 62 -25.73 -13.31 -7.00
CA ALA A 62 -25.46 -14.73 -7.07
C ALA A 62 -24.85 -15.26 -5.77
N LEU A 63 -25.33 -16.40 -5.30
CA LEU A 63 -24.67 -17.16 -4.25
C LEU A 63 -23.63 -18.09 -4.87
N VAL A 64 -22.38 -17.97 -4.41
CA VAL A 64 -21.27 -18.78 -4.92
C VAL A 64 -20.62 -19.60 -3.80
N ALA A 65 -20.05 -20.74 -4.16
CA ALA A 65 -19.32 -21.59 -3.22
C ALA A 65 -17.92 -21.01 -2.92
N GLU A 66 -17.31 -21.39 -1.81
CA GLU A 66 -15.98 -20.94 -1.37
C GLU A 66 -14.83 -21.26 -2.37
N ASN A 67 -15.05 -22.23 -3.26
CA ASN A 67 -14.08 -22.60 -4.29
C ASN A 67 -14.29 -21.87 -5.64
N THR A 68 -15.08 -20.82 -5.64
CA THR A 68 -15.35 -20.00 -6.84
C THR A 68 -14.24 -18.99 -7.08
N THR A 69 -13.75 -18.89 -8.32
CA THR A 69 -12.89 -17.81 -8.78
C THR A 69 -13.74 -16.68 -9.34
N VAL A 70 -13.45 -15.46 -8.93
CA VAL A 70 -14.16 -14.24 -9.37
C VAL A 70 -13.26 -13.41 -10.26
N PHE A 71 -13.70 -13.15 -11.48
CA PHE A 71 -13.01 -12.33 -12.47
C PHE A 71 -13.75 -11.01 -12.70
N GLY A 72 -13.01 -9.89 -12.73
CA GLY A 72 -13.57 -8.59 -13.13
C GLY A 72 -13.84 -8.51 -14.64
N GLY A 73 -12.95 -9.08 -15.43
CA GLY A 73 -13.03 -9.12 -16.88
C GLY A 73 -13.90 -10.24 -17.44
N SER A 74 -13.72 -10.49 -18.73
CA SER A 74 -14.47 -11.49 -19.52
C SER A 74 -13.72 -12.82 -19.66
N HIS A 75 -14.39 -13.78 -20.26
CA HIS A 75 -13.84 -15.05 -20.68
C HIS A 75 -13.93 -15.18 -22.21
N ASN A 76 -12.81 -15.50 -22.88
CA ASN A 76 -12.75 -15.71 -24.33
C ASN A 76 -13.35 -14.59 -25.20
N SER A 77 -13.14 -13.33 -24.81
CA SER A 77 -13.65 -12.19 -25.56
C SER A 77 -12.52 -11.23 -25.94
N ASP A 78 -12.46 -10.85 -27.21
CA ASP A 78 -11.56 -9.81 -27.72
C ASP A 78 -12.15 -8.39 -27.54
N GLU A 79 -13.34 -8.27 -26.95
CA GLU A 79 -13.94 -6.97 -26.62
C GLU A 79 -13.16 -6.27 -25.50
N THR A 80 -12.90 -5.00 -25.72
CA THR A 80 -12.20 -4.19 -24.72
C THR A 80 -13.17 -3.72 -23.64
N ILE A 81 -12.88 -4.05 -22.39
CA ILE A 81 -13.57 -3.57 -21.19
C ILE A 81 -12.82 -2.33 -20.70
N GLU A 82 -13.52 -1.20 -20.58
CA GLU A 82 -12.93 0.05 -20.14
C GLU A 82 -12.46 -0.02 -18.68
N SER A 83 -13.28 -0.62 -17.81
CA SER A 83 -12.92 -0.81 -16.42
C SER A 83 -13.60 -2.00 -15.77
N THR A 84 -12.94 -2.57 -14.77
CA THR A 84 -13.51 -3.57 -13.85
C THR A 84 -13.41 -3.04 -12.42
N SER A 85 -14.38 -3.40 -11.59
CA SER A 85 -14.40 -3.02 -10.17
C SER A 85 -14.92 -4.16 -9.32
N ILE A 86 -14.09 -4.63 -8.38
CA ILE A 86 -14.44 -5.66 -7.42
C ILE A 86 -14.23 -5.10 -6.02
N THR A 87 -15.30 -5.05 -5.21
CA THR A 87 -15.20 -4.70 -3.79
C THR A 87 -15.54 -5.92 -2.95
N MET A 88 -14.64 -6.37 -2.08
CA MET A 88 -14.88 -7.50 -1.18
C MET A 88 -15.00 -6.99 0.26
N ASN A 89 -16.19 -7.13 0.82
CA ASN A 89 -16.52 -6.72 2.19
C ASN A 89 -16.59 -7.92 3.16
N GLY A 90 -16.66 -9.14 2.63
CA GLY A 90 -16.79 -10.37 3.43
C GLY A 90 -16.91 -11.60 2.54
N GLY A 91 -17.24 -12.73 3.15
CA GLY A 91 -17.40 -14.02 2.48
C GLY A 91 -16.08 -14.73 2.18
N THR A 92 -16.22 -15.90 1.56
CA THR A 92 -15.07 -16.74 1.19
C THR A 92 -15.16 -17.12 -0.28
N VAL A 93 -14.06 -16.85 -1.03
CA VAL A 93 -13.91 -17.25 -2.44
C VAL A 93 -12.53 -17.87 -2.65
N LYS A 94 -12.34 -18.55 -3.79
CA LYS A 94 -11.05 -19.16 -4.12
C LYS A 94 -10.04 -18.12 -4.56
N ASN A 95 -10.34 -17.38 -5.61
CA ASN A 95 -9.47 -16.32 -6.13
C ASN A 95 -10.30 -15.08 -6.48
N VAL A 96 -9.65 -13.91 -6.44
CA VAL A 96 -10.16 -12.65 -6.97
C VAL A 96 -9.16 -12.13 -8.00
N ILE A 97 -9.62 -11.88 -9.23
CA ILE A 97 -8.78 -11.52 -10.37
C ILE A 97 -9.36 -10.30 -11.05
N GLY A 98 -8.58 -9.21 -11.14
CA GLY A 98 -9.03 -7.93 -11.69
C GLY A 98 -9.33 -7.98 -13.18
N GLY A 99 -8.49 -8.67 -13.94
CA GLY A 99 -8.71 -8.97 -15.37
C GLY A 99 -9.66 -10.14 -15.61
N GLY A 100 -9.56 -10.74 -16.78
CA GLY A 100 -10.37 -11.90 -17.14
C GLY A 100 -9.55 -13.16 -17.36
N LEU A 101 -10.18 -14.17 -17.95
CA LEU A 101 -9.58 -15.46 -18.28
C LEU A 101 -9.59 -15.65 -19.79
N HIS A 102 -8.47 -16.06 -20.38
CA HIS A 102 -8.31 -16.26 -21.81
C HIS A 102 -8.85 -15.09 -22.67
N LYS A 103 -8.09 -14.54 -23.56
CA LYS A 103 -8.49 -13.46 -24.48
C LYS A 103 -9.36 -12.37 -23.84
N SER A 104 -8.93 -11.81 -22.74
CA SER A 104 -9.63 -10.71 -22.08
C SER A 104 -8.80 -9.44 -22.12
N ILE A 105 -9.40 -8.33 -22.51
CA ILE A 105 -8.75 -7.01 -22.59
C ILE A 105 -9.47 -6.06 -21.64
N VAL A 106 -8.75 -5.56 -20.64
CA VAL A 106 -9.23 -4.60 -19.65
C VAL A 106 -8.29 -3.40 -19.63
N LYS A 107 -8.82 -2.18 -19.71
CA LYS A 107 -7.96 -0.98 -19.60
C LYS A 107 -7.60 -0.69 -18.15
N LYS A 108 -8.57 -0.71 -17.23
CA LYS A 108 -8.32 -0.49 -15.81
C LYS A 108 -9.04 -1.51 -14.95
N ALA A 109 -8.30 -2.20 -14.08
CA ALA A 109 -8.87 -3.11 -13.08
C ALA A 109 -8.68 -2.55 -11.67
N THR A 110 -9.76 -2.44 -10.91
CA THR A 110 -9.75 -1.97 -9.52
C THR A 110 -10.25 -3.07 -8.60
N ILE A 111 -9.48 -3.36 -7.54
CA ILE A 111 -9.87 -4.31 -6.48
C ILE A 111 -9.73 -3.62 -5.13
N ILE A 112 -10.80 -3.63 -4.35
CA ILE A 112 -10.81 -3.18 -2.95
C ILE A 112 -11.23 -4.34 -2.08
N MET A 113 -10.35 -4.79 -1.18
CA MET A 113 -10.66 -5.82 -0.19
C MET A 113 -10.71 -5.18 1.20
N ASN A 114 -11.90 -5.03 1.74
CA ASN A 114 -12.10 -4.50 3.09
C ASN A 114 -12.04 -5.60 4.15
N ASN A 115 -12.55 -6.80 3.82
CA ASN A 115 -12.54 -7.97 4.69
C ASN A 115 -12.88 -9.23 3.87
N GLY A 116 -12.87 -10.41 4.52
CA GLY A 116 -13.20 -11.69 3.92
C GLY A 116 -12.01 -12.62 3.78
N THR A 117 -12.23 -13.77 3.13
CA THR A 117 -11.21 -14.80 2.94
C THR A 117 -11.08 -15.19 1.47
N ILE A 118 -9.87 -15.05 0.93
CA ILE A 118 -9.49 -15.62 -0.36
C ILE A 118 -8.61 -16.84 -0.07
N THR A 119 -9.10 -18.03 -0.43
CA THR A 119 -8.40 -19.30 -0.10
C THR A 119 -7.21 -19.59 -1.02
N GLY A 120 -7.15 -18.93 -2.15
CA GLY A 120 -6.02 -18.90 -3.10
C GLY A 120 -5.40 -17.53 -3.17
N SER A 121 -5.47 -16.88 -4.33
CA SER A 121 -4.77 -15.63 -4.64
C SER A 121 -5.70 -14.47 -4.99
N LEU A 122 -5.21 -13.25 -4.72
CA LEU A 122 -5.72 -12.00 -5.26
C LEU A 122 -4.73 -11.51 -6.33
N MET A 123 -5.21 -11.21 -7.55
CA MET A 123 -4.39 -10.80 -8.68
C MET A 123 -4.97 -9.56 -9.34
N GLY A 124 -4.10 -8.57 -9.65
CA GLY A 124 -4.51 -7.36 -10.37
C GLY A 124 -4.77 -7.61 -11.85
N GLY A 125 -3.86 -8.33 -12.50
CA GLY A 125 -3.93 -8.65 -13.94
C GLY A 125 -4.95 -9.72 -14.30
N GLY A 126 -4.77 -10.32 -15.46
CA GLY A 126 -5.61 -11.43 -15.91
C GLY A 126 -4.99 -12.80 -15.64
N ALA A 127 -5.71 -13.86 -15.95
CA ALA A 127 -5.22 -15.23 -15.83
C ALA A 127 -5.35 -16.01 -17.13
N HIS A 128 -4.44 -16.96 -17.28
CA HIS A 128 -4.52 -17.96 -18.34
C HIS A 128 -4.09 -19.31 -17.77
N HIS A 129 -4.98 -20.29 -17.80
CA HIS A 129 -4.62 -21.63 -17.36
C HIS A 129 -3.69 -22.27 -18.40
N LEU A 130 -2.44 -22.47 -18.00
CA LEU A 130 -1.48 -23.21 -18.82
C LEU A 130 -2.00 -24.62 -19.06
N LYS A 131 -2.06 -25.03 -20.32
CA LYS A 131 -2.22 -26.44 -20.66
C LYS A 131 -0.91 -27.14 -20.31
N ARG A 132 -1.02 -28.23 -19.58
CA ARG A 132 0.11 -29.14 -19.37
C ARG A 132 0.10 -30.20 -20.48
N ASN A 133 1.27 -30.61 -20.93
CA ASN A 133 1.41 -31.79 -21.79
C ASN A 133 1.13 -33.08 -20.97
N THR A 134 1.14 -34.24 -21.63
CA THR A 134 0.96 -35.54 -20.97
C THR A 134 2.02 -35.84 -19.91
N ASP A 135 3.17 -35.21 -19.97
CA ASP A 135 4.29 -35.39 -19.05
C ASP A 135 4.25 -34.40 -17.86
N GLY A 136 3.25 -33.51 -17.85
CA GLY A 136 3.03 -32.54 -16.78
C GLY A 136 3.76 -31.19 -16.98
N ASP A 137 4.52 -31.03 -18.07
CA ASP A 137 5.19 -29.78 -18.40
C ASP A 137 4.23 -28.76 -18.97
N PHE A 138 4.47 -27.48 -18.71
CA PHE A 138 3.71 -26.42 -19.31
C PHE A 138 4.00 -26.32 -20.80
N ILE A 139 2.98 -26.49 -21.63
CA ILE A 139 3.08 -26.30 -23.06
C ILE A 139 3.14 -24.80 -23.31
N ASP A 140 4.31 -24.33 -23.76
CA ASP A 140 4.54 -22.97 -24.20
C ASP A 140 4.45 -21.91 -23.06
N SER A 141 5.56 -21.73 -22.37
CA SER A 141 5.68 -20.85 -21.19
C SER A 141 6.51 -19.58 -21.46
N SER A 142 6.52 -19.06 -22.71
CA SER A 142 7.35 -17.90 -22.97
C SER A 142 6.73 -16.63 -22.40
N VAL A 143 7.29 -16.13 -21.31
CA VAL A 143 7.10 -14.76 -20.77
C VAL A 143 7.35 -13.72 -21.87
N GLU A 144 8.22 -14.03 -22.83
CA GLU A 144 8.54 -13.21 -24.00
C GLU A 144 7.31 -12.83 -24.82
N ASN A 145 6.33 -13.74 -24.97
CA ASN A 145 5.07 -13.42 -25.64
C ASN A 145 4.17 -12.51 -24.79
N ALA A 146 4.24 -12.60 -23.46
CA ALA A 146 3.47 -11.73 -22.57
C ALA A 146 3.99 -10.28 -22.57
N LYS A 147 5.30 -10.08 -22.76
CA LYS A 147 5.92 -8.74 -22.85
C LYS A 147 5.42 -7.95 -24.05
N ASP A 148 5.19 -8.61 -25.17
CA ASP A 148 4.55 -8.00 -26.32
C ASP A 148 3.03 -7.97 -26.11
N ARG A 149 2.51 -6.80 -25.74
CA ARG A 149 1.08 -6.60 -25.48
C ARG A 149 0.17 -7.18 -26.60
N THR A 150 0.65 -7.18 -27.85
CA THR A 150 -0.13 -7.67 -29.00
C THR A 150 -0.19 -9.19 -29.08
N LYS A 151 0.69 -9.89 -28.37
CA LYS A 151 0.75 -11.36 -28.30
C LYS A 151 0.23 -11.91 -26.98
N ALA A 152 0.09 -11.04 -25.97
CA ALA A 152 -0.45 -11.44 -24.67
C ALA A 152 -1.89 -11.96 -24.83
N ILE A 153 -2.20 -13.01 -24.08
CA ILE A 153 -3.53 -13.64 -24.13
C ILE A 153 -4.52 -12.88 -23.28
N THR A 154 -4.11 -12.41 -22.09
CA THR A 154 -4.90 -11.53 -21.25
C THR A 154 -4.17 -10.22 -21.07
N ILE A 155 -4.89 -9.13 -21.16
CA ILE A 155 -4.34 -7.79 -21.11
C ILE A 155 -5.08 -6.99 -20.05
N VAL A 156 -4.33 -6.37 -19.13
CA VAL A 156 -4.81 -5.33 -18.23
C VAL A 156 -3.82 -4.17 -18.32
N ASP A 157 -4.26 -3.02 -18.85
CA ASP A 157 -3.33 -1.90 -19.03
C ASP A 157 -2.95 -1.25 -17.69
N GLU A 158 -3.88 -1.17 -16.73
CA GLU A 158 -3.63 -0.61 -15.40
C GLU A 158 -4.37 -1.41 -14.33
N THR A 159 -3.69 -1.70 -13.21
CA THR A 159 -4.30 -2.31 -12.02
C THR A 159 -4.16 -1.40 -10.80
N GLU A 160 -5.21 -1.36 -9.98
CA GLU A 160 -5.23 -0.66 -8.71
C GLU A 160 -5.81 -1.59 -7.64
N ILE A 161 -5.01 -1.95 -6.65
CA ILE A 161 -5.39 -2.88 -5.58
C ILE A 161 -5.25 -2.17 -4.25
N THR A 162 -6.31 -2.17 -3.45
CA THR A 162 -6.30 -1.70 -2.07
C THR A 162 -6.81 -2.79 -1.14
N ILE A 163 -6.00 -3.20 -0.15
CA ILE A 163 -6.38 -4.22 0.83
C ILE A 163 -6.38 -3.59 2.22
N ASN A 164 -7.56 -3.41 2.77
CA ASN A 164 -7.79 -2.82 4.09
C ASN A 164 -7.87 -3.87 5.21
N GLY A 165 -8.13 -5.12 4.87
CA GLY A 165 -8.23 -6.22 5.85
C GLY A 165 -8.55 -7.55 5.21
N GLY A 166 -8.67 -8.59 6.04
CA GLY A 166 -9.01 -9.95 5.64
C GLY A 166 -7.80 -10.88 5.46
N THR A 167 -8.06 -12.03 4.84
CA THR A 167 -7.05 -13.09 4.66
C THR A 167 -6.96 -13.50 3.20
N VAL A 168 -5.75 -13.50 2.65
CA VAL A 168 -5.41 -14.11 1.36
C VAL A 168 -4.45 -15.26 1.64
N LYS A 169 -4.94 -16.51 1.59
CA LYS A 169 -4.16 -17.64 2.11
C LYS A 169 -2.90 -17.95 1.32
N TYR A 170 -2.85 -17.66 0.03
CA TYR A 170 -1.66 -17.93 -0.78
C TYR A 170 -0.90 -16.64 -1.10
N ALA A 171 -1.35 -15.83 -2.05
CA ALA A 171 -0.59 -14.67 -2.47
C ALA A 171 -1.45 -13.49 -2.94
N VAL A 172 -0.96 -12.28 -2.68
CA VAL A 172 -1.36 -11.04 -3.34
C VAL A 172 -0.37 -10.78 -4.48
N TRP A 173 -0.86 -10.60 -5.70
CA TRP A 173 -0.08 -10.32 -6.89
C TRP A 173 -0.50 -9.00 -7.51
N GLY A 174 0.45 -8.10 -7.74
CA GLY A 174 0.17 -6.84 -8.46
C GLY A 174 -0.17 -7.07 -9.93
N GLY A 175 0.50 -8.02 -10.58
CA GLY A 175 0.25 -8.44 -11.96
C GLY A 175 -0.72 -9.61 -12.09
N GLY A 176 -0.65 -10.28 -13.25
CA GLY A 176 -1.47 -11.43 -13.57
C GLY A 176 -0.70 -12.74 -13.63
N GLU A 177 -1.39 -13.80 -14.03
CA GLU A 177 -0.83 -15.13 -14.22
C GLU A 177 -0.53 -15.37 -15.71
N SER A 178 0.34 -16.28 -15.99
CA SER A 178 0.80 -16.82 -17.29
C SER A 178 0.21 -16.20 -18.57
N TYR A 179 1.09 -15.77 -19.48
CA TYR A 179 0.70 -15.08 -20.74
C TYR A 179 -0.12 -13.80 -20.55
N SER A 180 -0.18 -13.28 -19.33
CA SER A 180 -0.84 -12.02 -19.05
C SER A 180 0.11 -10.86 -19.21
N TYR A 181 -0.37 -9.78 -19.81
CA TYR A 181 0.25 -8.48 -19.81
C TYR A 181 -0.44 -7.59 -18.79
N THR A 182 0.33 -7.01 -17.90
CA THR A 182 -0.12 -5.92 -17.02
C THR A 182 0.78 -4.72 -17.26
N GLY A 183 0.24 -3.60 -17.73
CA GLY A 183 1.05 -2.43 -18.12
C GLY A 183 1.61 -1.69 -16.90
N LYS A 184 0.72 -1.36 -15.96
CA LYS A 184 1.07 -0.69 -14.71
C LYS A 184 0.29 -1.28 -13.54
N SER A 185 0.93 -1.40 -12.39
CA SER A 185 0.27 -1.88 -11.18
C SER A 185 0.52 -0.96 -10.00
N THR A 186 -0.55 -0.65 -9.27
CA THR A 186 -0.47 0.05 -7.99
C THR A 186 -1.16 -0.80 -6.92
N VAL A 187 -0.40 -1.19 -5.90
CA VAL A 187 -0.90 -2.02 -4.81
C VAL A 187 -0.66 -1.32 -3.50
N THR A 188 -1.71 -1.20 -2.69
CA THR A 188 -1.64 -0.69 -1.32
C THR A 188 -2.22 -1.72 -0.36
N ILE A 189 -1.39 -2.20 0.55
CA ILE A 189 -1.78 -3.11 1.62
C ILE A 189 -1.77 -2.35 2.94
N ASN A 190 -2.97 -2.02 3.44
CA ASN A 190 -3.12 -1.39 4.75
C ASN A 190 -3.11 -2.44 5.86
N ASN A 191 -3.75 -3.59 5.62
CA ASN A 191 -3.74 -4.74 6.52
C ASN A 191 -4.14 -6.00 5.76
N VAL A 192 -3.41 -7.10 5.93
CA VAL A 192 -3.73 -8.41 5.35
C VAL A 192 -3.01 -9.51 6.14
N LYS A 193 -3.59 -10.71 6.16
CA LYS A 193 -2.85 -11.92 6.50
C LYS A 193 -2.61 -12.73 5.24
N THR A 194 -1.33 -12.91 4.85
CA THR A 194 -0.98 -13.66 3.63
C THR A 194 0.38 -14.33 3.73
N ASN A 195 0.60 -15.38 2.93
CA ASN A 195 1.92 -15.98 2.82
C ASN A 195 2.84 -15.13 1.94
N TYR A 196 2.34 -14.64 0.80
CA TYR A 196 3.15 -13.89 -0.15
C TYR A 196 2.49 -12.57 -0.53
N ALA A 197 3.28 -11.51 -0.61
CA ALA A 197 2.92 -10.24 -1.20
C ALA A 197 3.94 -9.95 -2.31
N ILE A 198 3.50 -10.04 -3.57
CA ILE A 198 4.36 -10.05 -4.74
C ILE A 198 3.98 -8.89 -5.64
N ALA A 199 4.95 -8.02 -5.92
CA ALA A 199 4.71 -6.82 -6.72
C ALA A 199 4.30 -7.18 -8.16
N GLY A 200 4.95 -8.15 -8.77
CA GLY A 200 4.65 -8.62 -10.13
C GLY A 200 3.58 -9.69 -10.22
N GLY A 201 3.62 -10.38 -11.34
CA GLY A 201 2.75 -11.51 -11.65
C GLY A 201 3.46 -12.87 -11.58
N SER A 202 2.71 -13.94 -11.85
CA SER A 202 3.21 -15.30 -11.95
C SER A 202 3.32 -15.74 -13.42
N ASN A 203 4.54 -15.91 -13.94
CA ASN A 203 4.78 -16.27 -15.36
C ASN A 203 4.15 -15.31 -16.39
N GLY A 204 3.87 -14.08 -16.01
CA GLY A 204 3.35 -13.02 -16.87
C GLY A 204 4.33 -11.85 -16.95
N TYR A 205 3.97 -10.84 -17.74
CA TYR A 205 4.67 -9.57 -17.76
C TYR A 205 3.91 -8.53 -16.95
N THR A 206 4.65 -7.80 -16.11
CA THR A 206 4.13 -6.62 -15.41
C THR A 206 5.09 -5.46 -15.67
N GLY A 207 4.61 -4.36 -16.22
CA GLY A 207 5.45 -3.19 -16.50
C GLY A 207 5.94 -2.52 -15.23
N ASP A 208 5.40 -1.33 -14.93
CA ASP A 208 5.84 -0.55 -13.77
C ASP A 208 4.95 -0.83 -12.55
N VAL A 209 5.58 -1.08 -11.41
CA VAL A 209 4.85 -1.40 -10.17
C VAL A 209 5.19 -0.44 -9.05
N ASN A 210 4.14 0.11 -8.41
CA ASN A 210 4.20 0.78 -7.12
C ASN A 210 3.53 -0.12 -6.07
N PHE A 211 4.30 -0.60 -5.10
CA PHE A 211 3.86 -1.57 -4.11
C PHE A 211 4.07 -1.02 -2.70
N THR A 212 2.99 -0.66 -2.00
CA THR A 212 3.04 -0.06 -0.67
C THR A 212 2.43 -0.99 0.37
N ILE A 213 3.16 -1.22 1.46
CA ILE A 213 2.73 -2.03 2.61
C ILE A 213 2.74 -1.14 3.84
N ASN A 214 1.56 -0.89 4.40
CA ASN A 214 1.36 -0.11 5.62
C ASN A 214 1.19 -1.00 6.85
N GLY A 215 0.83 -2.28 6.67
CA GLY A 215 0.58 -3.20 7.79
C GLY A 215 0.24 -4.61 7.34
N GLY A 216 -0.13 -5.46 8.31
CA GLY A 216 -0.54 -6.84 8.11
C GLY A 216 0.48 -7.88 8.60
N GLU A 217 0.12 -9.15 8.48
CA GLU A 217 0.98 -10.32 8.74
C GLU A 217 1.33 -10.98 7.41
N ILE A 218 2.56 -10.82 6.95
CA ILE A 218 3.04 -11.29 5.64
C ILE A 218 4.26 -12.17 5.84
N SER A 219 4.23 -13.41 5.35
CA SER A 219 5.42 -14.26 5.46
C SER A 219 6.54 -13.78 4.55
N THR A 220 6.25 -13.46 3.29
CA THR A 220 7.28 -13.04 2.32
C THR A 220 6.77 -11.91 1.44
N VAL A 221 7.56 -10.85 1.35
CA VAL A 221 7.41 -9.77 0.36
C VAL A 221 8.47 -9.96 -0.71
N GLN A 222 8.09 -9.93 -1.99
CA GLN A 222 9.04 -10.04 -3.08
C GLN A 222 8.61 -9.23 -4.31
N GLY A 223 9.60 -8.76 -5.08
CA GLY A 223 9.34 -7.99 -6.28
C GLY A 223 8.72 -8.85 -7.38
N VAL A 224 9.42 -9.86 -7.81
CA VAL A 224 9.01 -10.73 -8.92
C VAL A 224 9.10 -12.21 -8.54
N ASN A 225 8.20 -13.01 -9.10
CA ASN A 225 8.25 -14.46 -9.00
C ASN A 225 7.89 -15.04 -10.38
N ARG A 226 8.81 -15.77 -11.01
CA ARG A 226 8.59 -16.49 -12.29
C ARG A 226 8.08 -15.64 -13.46
N GLY A 227 8.12 -14.33 -13.38
CA GLY A 227 7.61 -13.42 -14.41
C GLY A 227 8.70 -12.45 -14.89
N GLU A 228 8.28 -11.48 -15.68
CA GLU A 228 9.14 -10.38 -16.11
C GLU A 228 8.51 -9.04 -15.73
N MET A 229 9.33 -8.12 -15.26
CA MET A 229 8.92 -6.77 -14.86
C MET A 229 9.86 -5.73 -15.44
N ASN A 230 9.35 -4.51 -15.56
CA ASN A 230 10.19 -3.38 -15.97
C ASN A 230 10.82 -2.69 -14.76
N THR A 231 9.98 -2.04 -13.94
CA THR A 231 10.43 -1.36 -12.73
C THR A 231 9.60 -1.78 -11.52
N ILE A 232 10.23 -1.77 -10.35
CA ILE A 232 9.57 -2.02 -9.07
C ILE A 232 9.91 -0.89 -8.10
N THR A 233 8.91 -0.31 -7.46
CA THR A 233 9.08 0.52 -6.28
C THR A 233 8.27 -0.10 -5.15
N THR A 234 8.96 -0.67 -4.16
CA THR A 234 8.36 -1.22 -2.95
C THR A 234 8.60 -0.29 -1.77
N THR A 235 7.54 0.10 -1.07
CA THR A 235 7.60 0.91 0.14
C THR A 235 6.95 0.16 1.28
N ILE A 236 7.68 -0.03 2.38
CA ILE A 236 7.21 -0.71 3.59
C ILE A 236 7.19 0.29 4.73
N ASN A 237 6.01 0.66 5.17
CA ASN A 237 5.75 1.60 6.26
C ASN A 237 5.39 0.89 7.57
N GLY A 238 5.16 -0.43 7.54
CA GLY A 238 4.76 -1.19 8.72
C GLY A 238 4.44 -2.65 8.39
N GLY A 239 3.92 -3.36 9.40
CA GLY A 239 3.52 -4.76 9.30
C GLY A 239 4.52 -5.73 9.94
N LYS A 240 4.06 -6.97 10.11
CA LYS A 240 4.89 -8.09 10.58
C LYS A 240 5.27 -8.95 9.39
N ILE A 241 6.55 -8.88 9.00
CA ILE A 241 7.06 -9.47 7.78
C ILE A 241 8.25 -10.38 8.13
N ASN A 242 8.20 -11.65 7.70
CA ASN A 242 9.30 -12.54 7.98
C ASN A 242 10.49 -12.31 7.02
N ALA A 243 10.23 -12.16 5.71
CA ALA A 243 11.30 -11.93 4.74
C ALA A 243 10.90 -10.90 3.67
N VAL A 244 11.84 -10.04 3.30
CA VAL A 244 11.74 -9.10 2.19
C VAL A 244 12.83 -9.40 1.18
N TYR A 245 12.46 -9.68 -0.06
CA TYR A 245 13.34 -9.83 -1.21
C TYR A 245 13.03 -8.71 -2.20
N ALA A 246 13.93 -7.75 -2.35
CA ALA A 246 13.67 -6.56 -3.15
C ALA A 246 13.31 -6.90 -4.62
N ALA A 247 14.07 -7.80 -5.24
CA ALA A 247 13.77 -8.34 -6.57
C ALA A 247 12.95 -9.64 -6.47
N GLY A 248 13.59 -10.79 -6.33
CA GLY A 248 12.92 -12.10 -6.27
C GLY A 248 13.49 -13.01 -5.20
N ASP A 249 12.77 -14.07 -4.87
CA ASP A 249 13.19 -15.08 -3.92
C ASP A 249 13.98 -16.19 -4.64
N SER A 250 15.20 -16.47 -4.16
CA SER A 250 16.09 -17.52 -4.69
C SER A 250 15.71 -18.95 -4.27
N SER A 251 14.72 -19.10 -3.39
CA SER A 251 14.35 -20.41 -2.83
C SER A 251 13.60 -21.32 -3.81
N ASP A 252 13.02 -20.77 -4.85
CA ASP A 252 12.35 -21.54 -5.90
C ASP A 252 13.38 -21.96 -6.97
N ALA A 253 13.95 -23.15 -6.77
CA ALA A 253 14.97 -23.70 -7.66
C ALA A 253 14.53 -23.70 -9.14
N GLY A 254 15.16 -22.87 -9.94
CA GLY A 254 15.11 -22.94 -11.40
C GLY A 254 14.17 -22.00 -12.14
N VAL A 255 13.44 -21.10 -11.46
CA VAL A 255 12.49 -20.20 -12.12
C VAL A 255 12.49 -18.82 -11.48
N ASP A 256 13.55 -18.08 -11.67
CA ASP A 256 13.59 -16.70 -11.20
C ASP A 256 12.90 -15.76 -12.16
N GLY A 257 12.23 -14.75 -11.59
CA GLY A 257 11.70 -13.66 -12.38
C GLY A 257 12.80 -12.71 -12.87
N ILE A 258 12.48 -11.92 -13.86
CA ILE A 258 13.37 -10.94 -14.48
C ILE A 258 12.87 -9.53 -14.17
N VAL A 259 13.74 -8.67 -13.65
CA VAL A 259 13.53 -7.22 -13.59
C VAL A 259 14.47 -6.57 -14.59
N ASN A 260 13.93 -5.77 -15.52
CA ASN A 260 14.70 -5.24 -16.65
C ASN A 260 15.47 -3.97 -16.34
N GLU A 261 14.90 -3.06 -15.53
CA GLU A 261 15.47 -1.72 -15.39
C GLU A 261 15.87 -1.38 -13.95
N LYS A 262 14.91 -1.41 -13.00
CA LYS A 262 15.15 -0.87 -11.67
C LYS A 262 14.31 -1.53 -10.61
N VAL A 263 14.94 -1.75 -9.45
CA VAL A 263 14.28 -2.09 -8.19
C VAL A 263 14.57 -0.99 -7.18
N SER A 264 13.52 -0.36 -6.64
CA SER A 264 13.62 0.58 -5.53
C SER A 264 12.94 -0.01 -4.31
N LEU A 265 13.69 -0.23 -3.24
CA LEU A 265 13.17 -0.71 -1.95
C LEU A 265 13.29 0.39 -0.91
N LYS A 266 12.15 0.73 -0.28
CA LYS A 266 12.09 1.66 0.85
C LYS A 266 11.50 0.96 2.06
N VAL A 267 12.23 0.92 3.17
CA VAL A 267 11.79 0.27 4.41
C VAL A 267 11.90 1.26 5.56
N PHE A 268 10.76 1.75 6.00
CA PHE A 268 10.70 2.79 7.03
C PHE A 268 10.33 2.23 8.40
N ASP A 269 9.41 1.24 8.45
CA ASP A 269 8.95 0.67 9.71
C ASP A 269 8.46 -0.78 9.58
N GLY A 270 8.10 -1.43 10.72
CA GLY A 270 7.57 -2.77 10.83
C GLY A 270 8.38 -3.70 11.74
N GLU A 271 7.89 -4.93 11.88
CA GLU A 271 8.61 -6.06 12.49
C GLU A 271 9.14 -6.95 11.37
N ILE A 272 10.38 -6.73 10.92
CA ILE A 272 10.97 -7.46 9.79
C ILE A 272 12.11 -8.34 10.29
N THR A 273 12.12 -9.62 9.85
CA THR A 273 13.15 -10.56 10.25
C THR A 273 14.37 -10.49 9.35
N THR A 274 14.20 -10.46 8.02
CA THR A 274 15.31 -10.40 7.05
C THR A 274 14.96 -9.51 5.86
N ILE A 275 15.98 -8.81 5.33
CA ILE A 275 15.88 -7.98 4.12
C ILE A 275 17.04 -8.37 3.21
N SER A 276 16.74 -8.64 1.95
CA SER A 276 17.68 -9.14 0.95
C SER A 276 17.42 -8.48 -0.41
N ALA A 277 18.44 -8.32 -1.21
CA ALA A 277 18.29 -7.90 -2.60
C ALA A 277 17.51 -8.94 -3.41
N GLY A 278 17.68 -10.22 -3.09
CA GLY A 278 17.10 -11.33 -3.82
C GLY A 278 17.77 -11.57 -5.16
N THR A 279 17.06 -12.23 -6.06
CA THR A 279 17.58 -12.64 -7.38
C THR A 279 16.77 -12.05 -8.52
N SER A 280 17.43 -11.86 -9.66
CA SER A 280 16.80 -11.47 -10.93
C SER A 280 17.53 -12.13 -12.10
N GLY A 281 16.79 -12.82 -12.96
CA GLY A 281 17.31 -13.40 -14.20
C GLY A 281 17.98 -14.77 -14.09
N GLY A 282 17.90 -15.44 -12.92
CA GLY A 282 18.37 -16.82 -12.75
C GLY A 282 18.76 -17.14 -11.30
N PRO A 283 18.73 -18.43 -10.91
CA PRO A 283 18.81 -18.88 -9.51
C PRO A 283 20.10 -18.49 -8.78
N ASN A 284 21.12 -18.05 -9.49
CA ASN A 284 22.38 -17.59 -8.91
C ASN A 284 22.74 -16.14 -9.28
N SER A 285 21.80 -15.41 -9.89
CA SER A 285 22.00 -14.03 -10.30
C SER A 285 21.50 -13.08 -9.20
N LEU A 286 22.42 -12.55 -8.39
CA LEU A 286 22.08 -11.54 -7.40
C LEU A 286 21.65 -10.24 -8.06
N ALA A 287 20.63 -9.59 -7.50
CA ALA A 287 20.08 -8.34 -8.03
C ALA A 287 20.80 -7.09 -7.50
N THR A 288 22.00 -7.22 -6.95
CA THR A 288 22.74 -6.15 -6.27
C THR A 288 22.89 -4.88 -7.09
N ASP A 289 23.12 -5.01 -8.40
CA ASP A 289 23.33 -3.87 -9.28
C ASP A 289 22.01 -3.18 -9.73
N LEU A 290 20.87 -3.82 -9.49
CA LEU A 290 19.53 -3.31 -9.85
C LEU A 290 18.83 -2.64 -8.69
N VAL A 291 19.22 -2.96 -7.45
CA VAL A 291 18.51 -2.52 -6.26
C VAL A 291 19.09 -1.22 -5.72
N GLU A 292 18.25 -0.20 -5.70
CA GLU A 292 18.45 1.01 -4.89
C GLU A 292 17.60 0.85 -3.63
N ALA A 293 18.21 0.91 -2.45
CA ALA A 293 17.49 0.72 -1.20
C ALA A 293 17.69 1.91 -0.25
N GLU A 294 16.59 2.35 0.34
CA GLU A 294 16.53 3.31 1.44
C GLU A 294 15.92 2.57 2.63
N ILE A 295 16.75 2.22 3.61
CA ILE A 295 16.34 1.37 4.74
C ILE A 295 16.60 2.11 6.03
N ASN A 296 15.60 2.16 6.92
CA ASN A 296 15.77 2.73 8.25
C ASN A 296 16.90 1.99 9.00
N ALA A 297 17.78 2.74 9.62
CA ALA A 297 18.97 2.23 10.32
C ALA A 297 18.64 1.17 11.39
N LYS A 298 17.44 1.18 11.97
CA LYS A 298 16.97 0.13 12.90
C LYS A 298 16.96 -1.28 12.32
N PHE A 299 17.01 -1.41 10.99
CA PHE A 299 17.04 -2.70 10.30
C PHE A 299 18.44 -3.13 9.83
N GLU A 300 19.51 -2.40 10.17
CA GLU A 300 20.88 -2.68 9.70
C GLU A 300 21.27 -4.14 9.93
N GLU A 301 21.01 -4.71 11.10
CA GLU A 301 21.28 -6.10 11.43
C GLU A 301 20.40 -7.12 10.68
N LYS A 302 19.33 -6.66 10.01
CA LYS A 302 18.39 -7.49 9.25
C LYS A 302 18.73 -7.55 7.77
N ILE A 303 19.68 -6.73 7.32
CA ILE A 303 20.09 -6.65 5.92
C ILE A 303 21.05 -7.82 5.63
N GLY A 304 20.72 -8.62 4.63
CA GLY A 304 21.57 -9.71 4.17
C GLY A 304 22.87 -9.20 3.53
N GLN A 305 23.86 -10.09 3.46
CA GLN A 305 25.15 -9.76 2.85
C GLN A 305 25.11 -9.70 1.31
N ASP A 306 23.97 -10.02 0.72
CA ASP A 306 23.75 -10.10 -0.71
C ASP A 306 23.48 -8.74 -1.36
N PHE A 307 23.31 -7.66 -0.59
CA PHE A 307 23.28 -6.32 -1.15
C PHE A 307 23.76 -5.25 -0.15
N ASN A 308 24.25 -4.16 -0.72
CA ASN A 308 24.72 -3.01 0.02
C ASN A 308 23.62 -1.94 -0.03
N ALA A 309 22.91 -1.77 1.06
CA ALA A 309 21.85 -0.77 1.17
C ALA A 309 22.39 0.47 1.88
N ASP A 310 22.02 1.64 1.40
CA ASP A 310 22.19 2.87 2.17
C ASP A 310 21.22 2.85 3.35
N THR A 311 21.75 2.70 4.55
CA THR A 311 20.95 2.85 5.75
C THR A 311 20.84 4.33 6.10
N THR A 312 19.63 4.83 6.12
CA THR A 312 19.34 6.23 6.46
C THR A 312 18.54 6.30 7.76
N GLU A 313 18.86 7.28 8.57
CA GLU A 313 18.00 7.63 9.68
C GLU A 313 16.76 8.36 9.10
N VAL A 314 15.66 7.64 9.01
CA VAL A 314 14.40 8.24 8.54
C VAL A 314 13.87 9.12 9.65
N THR A 315 13.81 10.42 9.38
CA THR A 315 13.31 11.40 10.33
C THR A 315 11.90 11.87 9.99
N VAL A 316 11.19 12.30 11.00
CA VAL A 316 9.93 13.04 10.89
C VAL A 316 10.09 14.41 11.54
N ASN A 317 9.29 15.36 11.10
CA ASN A 317 9.30 16.70 11.68
C ASN A 317 8.36 16.74 12.88
N LEU A 318 8.89 17.11 14.02
CA LEU A 318 8.09 17.45 15.21
C LEU A 318 8.06 18.97 15.33
N MET A 319 6.89 19.56 15.08
CA MET A 319 6.68 20.99 15.21
C MET A 319 6.14 21.32 16.59
N LEU A 320 6.89 22.06 17.38
CA LEU A 320 6.49 22.54 18.69
C LEU A 320 5.91 23.94 18.56
N ILE A 321 4.72 24.14 19.12
CA ILE A 321 3.94 25.39 19.00
C ILE A 321 3.65 25.92 20.40
N ALA A 322 4.11 27.13 20.67
CA ALA A 322 3.84 27.86 21.92
C ALA A 322 3.31 29.25 21.59
N GLY A 323 1.99 29.42 21.60
CA GLY A 323 1.35 30.66 21.16
C GLY A 323 1.63 30.93 19.69
N ASN A 324 2.34 32.01 19.36
CA ASN A 324 2.74 32.37 17.99
C ASN A 324 4.11 31.84 17.57
N GLU A 325 4.86 31.26 18.51
CA GLU A 325 6.20 30.72 18.25
C GLU A 325 6.09 29.29 17.76
N ARG A 326 6.93 28.95 16.79
CA ARG A 326 6.98 27.61 16.18
C ARG A 326 8.43 27.20 15.99
N GLU A 327 8.74 26.00 16.40
CA GLU A 327 10.03 25.37 16.15
C GLU A 327 9.83 23.99 15.56
N THR A 328 10.60 23.65 14.55
CA THR A 328 10.58 22.32 13.93
C THR A 328 11.90 21.62 14.23
N ILE A 329 11.80 20.46 14.85
CA ILE A 329 12.92 19.55 15.08
C ILE A 329 12.73 18.29 14.27
N GLN A 330 13.83 17.75 13.75
CA GLN A 330 13.82 16.44 13.11
C GLN A 330 14.16 15.37 14.14
N ILE A 331 13.29 14.39 14.26
CA ILE A 331 13.49 13.23 15.14
C ILE A 331 13.40 11.95 14.34
N PRO A 332 14.08 10.87 14.74
CA PRO A 332 13.93 9.57 14.10
C PRO A 332 12.48 9.13 14.11
N LYS A 333 12.00 8.61 12.96
CA LYS A 333 10.67 8.00 12.86
C LYS A 333 10.57 6.83 13.84
N GLY A 334 9.44 6.73 14.53
CA GLY A 334 9.22 5.70 15.56
C GLY A 334 9.78 6.07 16.93
N THR A 335 10.24 7.32 17.14
CA THR A 335 10.70 7.78 18.45
C THR A 335 9.57 7.69 19.48
N THR A 336 9.88 7.07 20.62
CA THR A 336 9.03 7.02 21.81
C THR A 336 9.80 7.55 22.99
N PHE A 337 9.12 8.02 24.04
CA PHE A 337 9.74 8.43 25.28
C PHE A 337 9.17 7.62 26.44
N THR A 338 10.05 7.11 27.30
CA THR A 338 9.63 6.61 28.61
C THR A 338 9.14 7.78 29.49
N LYS A 339 8.38 7.45 30.53
CA LYS A 339 7.90 8.49 31.47
C LYS A 339 9.04 9.26 32.13
N GLU A 340 10.13 8.56 32.42
CA GLU A 340 11.33 9.14 33.05
C GLU A 340 12.05 10.08 32.08
N GLU A 341 12.20 9.71 30.83
CA GLU A 341 12.80 10.56 29.78
C GLU A 341 11.95 11.79 29.49
N LEU A 342 10.63 11.62 29.39
CA LEU A 342 9.70 12.73 29.17
C LEU A 342 9.72 13.69 30.38
N GLN A 343 9.74 13.17 31.60
CA GLN A 343 9.81 14.01 32.80
C GLN A 343 11.12 14.80 32.86
N ALA A 344 12.25 14.16 32.56
CA ALA A 344 13.54 14.84 32.52
C ALA A 344 13.55 15.98 31.47
N LEU A 345 12.95 15.76 30.30
CA LEU A 345 12.79 16.77 29.28
C LEU A 345 11.91 17.94 29.74
N ILE A 346 10.76 17.63 30.35
CA ILE A 346 9.86 18.65 30.93
C ILE A 346 10.55 19.45 31.98
N ASP A 347 11.36 18.82 32.84
CA ASP A 347 12.11 19.50 33.91
C ASP A 347 13.19 20.42 33.33
N GLU A 348 13.87 20.03 32.27
CA GLU A 348 14.84 20.86 31.56
C GLU A 348 14.18 22.09 30.95
N ILE A 349 13.07 21.90 30.21
CA ILE A 349 12.27 23.01 29.65
C ILE A 349 11.78 23.94 30.76
N ASN A 350 11.30 23.41 31.90
CA ASN A 350 10.82 24.19 33.01
C ASN A 350 11.94 25.01 33.70
N ASN A 351 13.16 24.49 33.74
CA ASN A 351 14.30 25.23 34.26
C ASN A 351 14.61 26.47 33.40
N GLU A 352 14.48 26.37 32.09
CA GLU A 352 14.67 27.51 31.19
C GLU A 352 13.49 28.51 31.28
N LEU A 353 12.25 28.00 31.34
CA LEU A 353 11.05 28.84 31.45
C LEU A 353 10.92 29.55 32.82
N ALA A 354 11.62 29.07 33.82
CA ALA A 354 11.54 29.64 35.19
C ALA A 354 11.96 31.13 35.27
N ALA A 355 12.89 31.56 34.39
CA ALA A 355 13.30 32.97 34.31
C ALA A 355 12.14 33.88 33.90
N ASP A 356 11.20 33.37 33.10
CA ASP A 356 10.01 34.07 32.59
C ASP A 356 8.77 33.79 33.46
N LYS A 357 8.95 33.13 34.61
CA LYS A 357 7.87 32.72 35.52
C LYS A 357 6.84 31.82 34.88
N LEU A 358 7.26 30.95 33.97
CA LEU A 358 6.42 30.00 33.25
C LEU A 358 6.79 28.56 33.57
N LYS A 359 5.84 27.69 33.33
CA LYS A 359 6.00 26.25 33.44
C LYS A 359 5.26 25.56 32.32
N LEU A 360 5.89 24.57 31.67
CA LEU A 360 5.25 23.67 30.76
C LEU A 360 4.34 22.69 31.53
N ALA A 361 3.06 22.67 31.17
CA ALA A 361 2.06 21.80 31.80
C ALA A 361 1.78 20.54 30.96
N GLY A 362 2.07 20.56 29.66
CA GLY A 362 1.89 19.39 28.78
C GLY A 362 1.98 19.74 27.31
N PHE A 363 1.89 18.68 26.48
CA PHE A 363 1.88 18.77 25.02
C PHE A 363 0.55 18.22 24.49
N TYR A 364 -0.02 18.87 23.50
CA TYR A 364 -1.36 18.58 22.98
C TYR A 364 -1.36 18.52 21.46
N LEU A 365 -2.32 17.77 20.89
CA LEU A 365 -2.50 17.62 19.44
C LEU A 365 -3.36 18.73 18.81
N ASP A 366 -3.98 19.57 19.61
CA ASP A 366 -4.90 20.62 19.18
C ASP A 366 -4.59 21.97 19.85
N GLU A 367 -4.92 23.05 19.17
CA GLU A 367 -4.74 24.43 19.64
C GLU A 367 -5.60 24.74 20.90
N GLU A 368 -6.74 24.06 21.04
CA GLU A 368 -7.63 24.19 22.20
C GLU A 368 -7.08 23.49 23.45
N LEU A 369 -5.97 22.76 23.33
CA LEU A 369 -5.30 22.04 24.42
C LEU A 369 -6.19 21.01 25.12
N THR A 370 -6.98 20.28 24.33
CA THR A 370 -7.96 19.29 24.81
C THR A 370 -7.47 17.84 24.66
N GLN A 371 -6.61 17.56 23.67
CA GLN A 371 -6.08 16.23 23.39
C GLN A 371 -4.60 16.17 23.76
N GLU A 372 -4.32 15.65 24.95
CA GLU A 372 -2.93 15.47 25.40
C GLU A 372 -2.22 14.42 24.55
N PHE A 373 -0.98 14.72 24.15
CA PHE A 373 -0.17 13.81 23.36
C PHE A 373 0.51 12.76 24.24
N ASP A 374 0.36 11.49 23.87
CA ASP A 374 0.99 10.37 24.57
C ASP A 374 2.31 9.99 23.89
N PHE A 375 3.43 10.40 24.46
CA PHE A 375 4.78 10.10 23.99
C PHE A 375 5.19 8.63 24.12
N ALA A 376 4.41 7.77 24.76
CA ALA A 376 4.63 6.33 24.76
C ALA A 376 4.29 5.69 23.41
N ASN A 377 3.47 6.37 22.59
CA ASN A 377 3.20 5.96 21.23
C ASN A 377 4.32 6.43 20.28
N PRO A 378 4.68 5.62 19.27
CA PRO A 378 5.67 6.00 18.27
C PRO A 378 5.25 7.25 17.49
N ILE A 379 6.20 8.16 17.26
CA ILE A 379 5.99 9.32 16.39
C ILE A 379 6.40 8.92 14.96
N ASP A 380 5.41 8.53 14.15
CA ASP A 380 5.62 7.90 12.83
C ASP A 380 5.40 8.85 11.65
N SER A 381 4.97 10.07 11.88
CA SER A 381 4.70 11.09 10.86
C SER A 381 4.99 12.48 11.39
N ASP A 382 5.10 13.45 10.50
CA ASP A 382 5.17 14.85 10.85
C ASP A 382 4.02 15.20 11.80
N THR A 383 4.35 15.76 12.97
CA THR A 383 3.41 15.95 14.07
C THR A 383 3.55 17.37 14.59
N GLU A 384 2.42 18.04 14.80
CA GLU A 384 2.34 19.34 15.46
C GLU A 384 1.95 19.12 16.93
N LEU A 385 2.72 19.70 17.84
CA LEU A 385 2.44 19.65 19.28
C LEU A 385 2.31 21.05 19.86
N TYR A 386 1.17 21.33 20.43
CA TYR A 386 0.85 22.57 21.12
C TYR A 386 1.29 22.48 22.58
N MET A 387 2.15 23.39 23.01
CA MET A 387 2.70 23.46 24.37
C MET A 387 1.77 24.26 25.26
N LYS A 388 1.28 23.64 26.34
CA LYS A 388 0.50 24.35 27.37
C LYS A 388 1.44 24.97 28.41
N LEU A 389 1.55 26.29 28.39
CA LEU A 389 2.31 27.03 29.36
C LEU A 389 1.40 27.62 30.44
N VAL A 390 1.86 27.58 31.68
CA VAL A 390 1.15 28.15 32.84
C VAL A 390 2.09 29.09 33.65
N GLU A 391 1.53 30.16 34.16
CA GLU A 391 2.31 31.09 35.01
C GLU A 391 2.62 30.48 36.37
N LEU A 392 3.86 30.64 36.84
CA LEU A 392 4.26 30.38 38.22
C LEU A 392 3.79 31.56 39.09
N LYS A 393 2.76 31.34 39.92
CA LYS A 393 2.31 32.32 40.87
C LYS A 393 3.32 32.39 42.01
N ASP A 394 3.80 33.60 42.34
CA ASP A 394 4.54 33.83 43.58
C ASP A 394 3.63 33.44 44.76
N GLU A 395 4.10 32.59 45.68
CA GLU A 395 3.37 32.25 46.90
C GLU A 395 3.24 33.50 47.79
N GLU A 396 2.29 34.39 47.46
CA GLU A 396 1.83 35.39 48.42
C GLU A 396 0.54 34.91 49.08
N LYS A 397 0.58 35.05 50.43
CA LYS A 397 -0.47 34.64 51.36
C LYS A 397 -1.83 35.21 51.00
N GLY A 398 -2.78 34.33 50.76
CA GLY A 398 -4.20 34.50 51.03
C GLY A 398 -4.94 35.51 50.15
N GLU A 399 -5.72 35.03 49.20
CA GLU A 399 -7.15 35.31 49.02
C GLU A 399 -7.59 35.02 47.59
N LYS A 400 -8.71 34.25 47.50
CA LYS A 400 -9.74 34.20 46.44
C LYS A 400 -9.33 33.99 44.97
N ASN A 401 -9.85 32.88 44.49
CA ASN A 401 -10.10 32.51 43.10
C ASN A 401 -10.11 33.68 42.11
N PRO A 402 -9.23 33.73 41.11
CA PRO A 402 -9.46 34.57 39.95
C PRO A 402 -9.92 33.71 38.80
N GLU A 403 -10.93 34.23 38.11
CA GLU A 403 -11.44 33.82 36.81
C GLU A 403 -10.29 33.67 35.79
N THR A 404 -10.41 32.69 34.89
CA THR A 404 -9.60 32.54 33.69
C THR A 404 -9.60 33.86 32.91
N SER A 405 -8.53 34.62 33.00
CA SER A 405 -8.32 35.76 32.10
C SER A 405 -7.54 35.27 30.89
N ASP A 406 -8.05 35.60 29.71
CA ASP A 406 -7.34 35.50 28.43
C ASP A 406 -6.02 36.28 28.54
N ILE A 407 -4.91 35.58 28.74
CA ILE A 407 -3.59 36.19 28.79
C ILE A 407 -3.11 36.23 27.33
N ASN A 408 -3.16 37.42 26.73
CA ASN A 408 -2.37 37.76 25.56
C ASN A 408 -0.89 37.74 25.98
N LEU A 409 -0.31 36.55 25.98
CA LEU A 409 1.07 36.34 26.38
C LEU A 409 1.97 36.69 25.18
N PHE A 410 2.45 37.94 25.13
CA PHE A 410 3.64 38.28 24.36
C PHE A 410 4.85 37.65 25.10
N LEU A 411 5.13 36.42 24.75
CA LEU A 411 6.26 35.70 25.34
C LEU A 411 7.36 35.55 24.29
N ILE A 412 8.49 36.12 24.54
CA ILE A 412 9.75 35.77 23.93
C ILE A 412 10.22 34.49 24.63
N ILE A 413 9.74 33.33 24.17
CA ILE A 413 10.38 32.08 24.56
C ILE A 413 11.74 32.10 23.87
N SER A 414 12.81 32.10 24.65
CA SER A 414 14.14 32.02 24.08
C SER A 414 14.24 30.76 23.25
N LEU A 415 14.67 30.86 21.98
CA LEU A 415 14.90 29.71 21.07
C LEU A 415 15.69 28.57 21.73
N ALA A 416 16.43 28.89 22.82
CA ALA A 416 17.20 27.95 23.61
C ALA A 416 16.33 26.87 24.28
N ALA A 417 15.14 27.22 24.82
CA ALA A 417 14.26 26.26 25.50
C ALA A 417 13.71 25.18 24.56
N LEU A 418 13.49 25.54 23.31
CA LEU A 418 12.98 24.61 22.28
C LEU A 418 14.11 23.76 21.69
N GLY A 419 15.35 24.29 21.66
CA GLY A 419 16.53 23.54 21.15
C GLY A 419 16.95 22.36 22.03
N THR A 420 16.53 22.33 23.33
CA THR A 420 16.86 21.21 24.23
C THR A 420 16.16 19.91 23.85
N LEU A 421 14.96 19.98 23.32
CA LEU A 421 14.24 18.78 22.81
C LEU A 421 15.02 18.08 21.70
N GLY A 422 15.52 18.86 20.73
CA GLY A 422 16.37 18.36 19.67
C GLY A 422 17.67 17.76 20.18
N THR A 423 18.30 18.40 21.17
CA THR A 423 19.56 17.94 21.77
C THR A 423 19.36 16.66 22.59
N ALA A 424 18.27 16.55 23.37
CA ALA A 424 17.96 15.36 24.16
C ALA A 424 17.70 14.13 23.26
N VAL A 425 16.99 14.30 22.13
CA VAL A 425 16.74 13.24 21.16
C VAL A 425 18.04 12.79 20.49
N VAL A 426 18.90 13.73 20.09
CA VAL A 426 20.21 13.41 19.47
C VAL A 426 21.15 12.71 20.45
N LEU A 427 21.15 13.09 21.75
CA LEU A 427 21.94 12.44 22.79
C LEU A 427 21.43 11.02 23.09
N LYS A 428 20.12 10.80 23.12
CA LYS A 428 19.52 9.46 23.29
C LYS A 428 20.00 8.50 22.21
N ASN A 429 20.00 8.91 20.96
CA ASN A 429 20.42 8.06 19.82
C ASN A 429 21.93 7.82 19.73
N ARG A 430 22.76 8.58 20.45
CA ARG A 430 24.22 8.32 20.53
C ARG A 430 24.62 7.42 21.70
N LEU A 431 23.70 7.17 22.63
CA LEU A 431 23.94 6.39 23.84
C LEU A 431 23.20 5.04 23.84
N SER A 432 22.30 4.81 22.90
CA SER A 432 21.62 3.52 22.61
C SER A 432 22.32 2.79 21.47
#